data_88f7811604781792258f9d24223f427e
#
_entry.id   88f7811604781792258f9d24223f427e
#
_cell.length_a   1.000
_cell.length_b   1.000
_cell.length_c   1.000
_cell.angle_alpha   90.00
_cell.angle_beta   90.00
_cell.angle_gamma   90.00
#
_symmetry.space_group_name_H-M   'P 1'
#
loop_
_entity.id
_entity.type
_entity.pdbx_description
1 polymer ?
#
loop_
_entity_poly.entity_id
_entity_poly.type
_entity_poly.pdbx_seq_one_letter_code
_entity_poly.pdbx_strand_id
1 'polypeptide(L)'
;GALERRFQKVMVEPTTPEETRVILDNIREKYEAHHNVIYTSEALDACVSLTERYISDRNFPDKAIDAMDEAGSRVHVTNIAVPAAIEELEKEINEAAAEKLRAAQAQNFEKAASYRDREQQLKAQLDSANAEWQEKLASMRETVDEEKVAEVVAMMTGVPVQRIAQAEGKRLKVMAPTLKGQIIGQDNA
;
A
#
# COMPACT_ATOMS: atom_id res chain seq x y z
N GLY A 1 26.76 -22.71 27.37
CA GLY A 1 27.93 -21.85 27.17
C GLY A 1 28.08 -20.78 28.25
N ALA A 2 29.21 -20.05 28.28
CA ALA A 2 29.49 -19.03 29.29
C ALA A 2 28.49 -17.84 29.27
N LEU A 3 27.82 -17.59 28.17
CA LEU A 3 26.80 -16.55 28.00
C LEU A 3 25.45 -16.94 28.61
N GLU A 4 25.02 -18.19 28.51
CA GLU A 4 23.71 -18.65 29.03
C GLU A 4 23.58 -18.45 30.55
N ARG A 5 24.70 -18.52 31.31
CA ARG A 5 24.69 -18.29 32.76
C ARG A 5 24.49 -16.81 33.15
N ARG A 6 24.63 -15.89 32.20
CA ARG A 6 24.54 -14.43 32.44
C ARG A 6 23.22 -13.83 32.00
N PHE A 7 22.39 -14.60 31.28
CA PHE A 7 21.09 -14.15 30.80
C PHE A 7 20.00 -15.03 31.40
N GLN A 8 18.96 -14.38 31.89
CA GLN A 8 17.76 -15.07 32.33
C GLN A 8 16.79 -15.15 31.15
N LYS A 9 16.24 -16.34 30.91
CA LYS A 9 15.20 -16.54 29.91
C LYS A 9 13.91 -15.88 30.36
N VAL A 10 13.40 -14.96 29.56
CA VAL A 10 12.08 -14.35 29.74
C VAL A 10 11.16 -14.95 28.67
N MET A 11 10.05 -15.55 29.09
CA MET A 11 9.02 -16.05 28.18
C MET A 11 8.09 -14.90 27.84
N VAL A 12 7.89 -14.66 26.55
CA VAL A 12 6.95 -13.69 26.03
C VAL A 12 5.86 -14.48 25.31
N GLU A 13 4.63 -14.36 25.79
CA GLU A 13 3.47 -15.01 25.17
C GLU A 13 2.92 -14.14 24.04
N PRO A 14 2.31 -14.74 22.99
CA PRO A 14 1.61 -14.01 21.96
C PRO A 14 0.47 -13.18 22.56
N THR A 15 0.20 -12.02 21.97
CA THR A 15 -0.92 -11.18 22.37
C THR A 15 -2.26 -11.73 21.87
N THR A 16 -3.35 -11.35 22.55
CA THR A 16 -4.71 -11.62 22.07
C THR A 16 -5.08 -10.69 20.90
N PRO A 17 -6.12 -11.01 20.12
CA PRO A 17 -6.62 -10.12 19.07
C PRO A 17 -6.97 -8.74 19.60
N GLU A 18 -7.61 -8.64 20.78
CA GLU A 18 -8.00 -7.39 21.40
C GLU A 18 -6.79 -6.55 21.83
N GLU A 19 -5.80 -7.18 22.45
CA GLU A 19 -4.53 -6.51 22.79
C GLU A 19 -3.78 -6.06 21.53
N THR A 20 -3.78 -6.89 20.49
CA THR A 20 -3.17 -6.56 19.20
C THR A 20 -3.84 -5.34 18.59
N ARG A 21 -5.18 -5.24 18.64
CA ARG A 21 -5.91 -4.08 18.13
C ARG A 21 -5.48 -2.77 18.84
N VAL A 22 -5.29 -2.83 20.15
CA VAL A 22 -4.78 -1.68 20.94
C VAL A 22 -3.34 -1.34 20.55
N ILE A 23 -2.50 -2.35 20.30
CA ILE A 23 -1.12 -2.14 19.81
C ILE A 23 -1.14 -1.42 18.47
N LEU A 24 -1.96 -1.87 17.52
CA LEU A 24 -2.07 -1.22 16.21
C LEU A 24 -2.50 0.24 16.32
N ASP A 25 -3.47 0.57 17.18
CA ASP A 25 -3.86 1.97 17.44
C ASP A 25 -2.69 2.81 17.97
N ASN A 26 -1.90 2.28 18.87
CA ASN A 26 -0.78 3.00 19.47
C ASN A 26 0.38 3.26 18.49
N ILE A 27 0.56 2.39 17.50
CA ILE A 27 1.62 2.54 16.49
C ILE A 27 1.12 3.22 15.20
N ARG A 28 -0.19 3.36 15.02
CA ARG A 28 -0.87 3.88 13.83
C ARG A 28 -0.24 5.16 13.30
N GLU A 29 -0.09 6.17 14.15
CA GLU A 29 0.44 7.48 13.74
C GLU A 29 1.85 7.39 13.14
N LYS A 30 2.69 6.47 13.64
CA LYS A 30 4.05 6.27 13.12
C LYS A 30 4.03 5.66 11.73
N TYR A 31 3.14 4.69 11.49
CA TYR A 31 2.99 4.06 10.18
C TYR A 31 2.30 5.00 9.19
N GLU A 32 1.31 5.78 9.61
CA GLU A 32 0.69 6.83 8.80
C GLU A 32 1.71 7.86 8.33
N ALA A 33 2.62 8.28 9.23
CA ALA A 33 3.69 9.21 8.88
C ALA A 33 4.75 8.58 7.96
N HIS A 34 5.07 7.29 8.17
CA HIS A 34 6.07 6.58 7.40
C HIS A 34 5.63 6.33 5.95
N HIS A 35 4.41 5.86 5.75
CA HIS A 35 3.84 5.54 4.44
C HIS A 35 3.08 6.71 3.80
N ASN A 36 2.92 7.84 4.49
CA ASN A 36 2.11 8.98 4.05
C ASN A 36 0.66 8.59 3.72
N VAL A 37 0.04 7.78 4.57
CA VAL A 37 -1.34 7.27 4.45
C VAL A 37 -2.15 7.57 5.70
N ILE A 38 -3.45 7.27 5.67
CA ILE A 38 -4.36 7.31 6.82
C ILE A 38 -5.03 5.95 6.92
N TYR A 39 -4.95 5.29 8.09
CA TYR A 39 -5.66 4.04 8.33
C TYR A 39 -7.03 4.30 8.93
N THR A 40 -8.08 3.72 8.36
CA THR A 40 -9.41 3.73 8.98
C THR A 40 -9.46 2.77 10.17
N SER A 41 -10.44 2.93 11.06
CA SER A 41 -10.64 2.00 12.18
C SER A 41 -10.94 0.60 11.67
N GLU A 42 -11.76 0.52 10.63
CA GLU A 42 -12.14 -0.73 9.95
C GLU A 42 -10.95 -1.44 9.33
N ALA A 43 -9.97 -0.69 8.78
CA ALA A 43 -8.73 -1.27 8.27
C ALA A 43 -7.90 -1.93 9.38
N LEU A 44 -7.79 -1.30 10.54
CA LEU A 44 -7.07 -1.89 11.68
C LEU A 44 -7.80 -3.12 12.23
N ASP A 45 -9.13 -3.10 12.28
CA ASP A 45 -9.94 -4.27 12.66
C ASP A 45 -9.76 -5.40 11.64
N ALA A 46 -9.67 -5.07 10.35
CA ALA A 46 -9.39 -6.03 9.27
C ALA A 46 -7.98 -6.62 9.37
N CYS A 47 -6.95 -5.83 9.72
CA CYS A 47 -5.60 -6.33 9.94
C CYS A 47 -5.58 -7.43 11.02
N VAL A 48 -6.34 -7.28 12.10
CA VAL A 48 -6.42 -8.29 13.15
C VAL A 48 -7.26 -9.48 12.71
N SER A 49 -8.51 -9.26 12.29
CA SER A 49 -9.48 -10.33 12.02
C SER A 49 -9.10 -11.20 10.82
N LEU A 50 -8.58 -10.59 9.74
CA LEU A 50 -8.18 -11.35 8.55
C LEU A 50 -6.88 -12.12 8.77
N THR A 51 -5.91 -11.54 9.49
CA THR A 51 -4.68 -12.26 9.79
C THR A 51 -4.88 -13.35 10.83
N GLU A 52 -5.81 -13.19 11.79
CA GLU A 52 -6.22 -14.27 12.69
C GLU A 52 -6.75 -15.47 11.91
N ARG A 53 -7.63 -15.20 10.96
CA ARG A 53 -8.36 -16.23 10.21
C ARG A 53 -7.52 -16.93 9.14
N TYR A 54 -6.65 -16.19 8.46
CA TYR A 54 -5.97 -16.69 7.24
C TYR A 54 -4.47 -16.91 7.41
N ILE A 55 -3.84 -16.38 8.48
CA ILE A 55 -2.41 -16.55 8.75
C ILE A 55 -2.24 -17.34 10.04
N SER A 56 -1.94 -18.63 9.92
CA SER A 56 -1.79 -19.54 11.06
C SER A 56 -0.33 -19.85 11.44
N ASP A 57 0.62 -19.53 10.57
CA ASP A 57 2.05 -19.81 10.74
C ASP A 57 2.79 -18.74 11.54
N ARG A 58 2.12 -17.64 11.89
CA ARG A 58 2.67 -16.52 12.66
C ARG A 58 1.77 -16.16 13.84
N ASN A 59 2.40 -15.56 14.85
CA ASN A 59 1.72 -15.14 16.07
C ASN A 59 1.36 -13.65 16.03
N PHE A 60 0.41 -13.25 16.86
CA PHE A 60 0.16 -11.87 17.20
C PHE A 60 1.26 -11.33 18.14
N PRO A 61 1.60 -10.01 18.04
CA PRO A 61 1.01 -8.99 17.15
C PRO A 61 1.64 -8.95 15.74
N ASP A 62 2.72 -9.68 15.48
CA ASP A 62 3.57 -9.60 14.28
C ASP A 62 2.76 -9.65 12.98
N LYS A 63 1.94 -10.68 12.81
CA LYS A 63 1.17 -10.87 11.57
C LYS A 63 0.19 -9.72 11.26
N ALA A 64 -0.35 -9.06 12.27
CA ALA A 64 -1.25 -7.93 12.08
C ALA A 64 -0.47 -6.64 11.78
N ILE A 65 0.71 -6.47 12.37
CA ILE A 65 1.62 -5.37 12.08
C ILE A 65 2.14 -5.48 10.64
N ASP A 66 2.55 -6.67 10.22
CA ASP A 66 2.99 -6.94 8.84
C ASP A 66 1.90 -6.60 7.82
N ALA A 67 0.64 -7.00 8.09
CA ALA A 67 -0.47 -6.68 7.21
C ALA A 67 -0.76 -5.16 7.14
N MET A 68 -0.64 -4.47 8.25
CA MET A 68 -0.77 -3.01 8.31
C MET A 68 0.35 -2.32 7.52
N ASP A 69 1.59 -2.73 7.73
CA ASP A 69 2.77 -2.18 7.06
C ASP A 69 2.69 -2.38 5.53
N GLU A 70 2.42 -3.59 5.09
CA GLU A 70 2.29 -3.93 3.67
C GLU A 70 1.12 -3.17 3.01
N ALA A 71 -0.02 -3.03 3.73
CA ALA A 71 -1.16 -2.26 3.22
C ALA A 71 -0.82 -0.78 3.02
N GLY A 72 -0.11 -0.16 3.97
CA GLY A 72 0.35 1.21 3.86
C GLY A 72 1.34 1.41 2.73
N SER A 73 2.34 0.53 2.66
CA SER A 73 3.37 0.54 1.61
C SER A 73 2.75 0.41 0.21
N ARG A 74 1.82 -0.53 0.04
CA ARG A 74 1.17 -0.77 -1.24
C ARG A 74 0.33 0.41 -1.72
N VAL A 75 -0.46 1.00 -0.81
CA VAL A 75 -1.27 2.19 -1.12
C VAL A 75 -0.38 3.34 -1.51
N HIS A 76 0.72 3.56 -0.79
CA HIS A 76 1.71 4.58 -1.12
C HIS A 76 2.27 4.38 -2.53
N VAL A 77 2.76 3.17 -2.86
CA VAL A 77 3.37 2.87 -4.17
C VAL A 77 2.35 2.95 -5.32
N THR A 78 1.12 2.50 -5.12
CA THR A 78 0.10 2.48 -6.17
C THR A 78 -0.33 3.89 -6.60
N ASN A 79 -0.25 4.87 -5.72
CA ASN A 79 -0.68 6.24 -5.97
C ASN A 79 0.42 7.18 -6.47
N ILE A 80 1.66 6.70 -6.60
CA ILE A 80 2.75 7.45 -7.23
C ILE A 80 2.61 7.34 -8.77
N ALA A 81 1.53 7.85 -9.33
CA ALA A 81 1.44 8.02 -10.78
C ALA A 81 2.19 9.29 -11.18
N VAL A 82 3.21 9.14 -12.01
CA VAL A 82 3.95 10.28 -12.58
C VAL A 82 2.98 11.07 -13.48
N PRO A 83 2.83 12.38 -13.29
CA PRO A 83 1.98 13.19 -14.18
C PRO A 83 2.45 13.10 -15.63
N ALA A 84 1.51 12.97 -16.56
CA ALA A 84 1.81 12.93 -17.99
C ALA A 84 2.64 14.14 -18.48
N ALA A 85 2.46 15.28 -17.84
CA ALA A 85 3.24 16.50 -18.14
C ALA A 85 4.76 16.32 -17.87
N ILE A 86 5.13 15.53 -16.85
CA ILE A 86 6.54 15.22 -16.55
C ILE A 86 7.10 14.28 -17.63
N GLU A 87 6.36 13.25 -18.01
CA GLU A 87 6.76 12.33 -19.09
C GLU A 87 6.91 13.05 -20.44
N GLU A 88 6.02 14.01 -20.74
CA GLU A 88 6.12 14.82 -21.95
C GLU A 88 7.37 15.71 -21.93
N LEU A 89 7.68 16.37 -20.81
CA LEU A 89 8.89 17.17 -20.67
C LEU A 89 10.16 16.34 -20.81
N GLU A 90 10.22 15.13 -20.23
CA GLU A 90 11.35 14.21 -20.41
C GLU A 90 11.53 13.81 -21.86
N LYS A 91 10.45 13.57 -22.58
CA LYS A 91 10.48 13.26 -24.00
C LYS A 91 11.00 14.43 -24.83
N GLU A 92 10.51 15.64 -24.58
CA GLU A 92 11.01 16.86 -25.26
C GLU A 92 12.49 17.13 -24.98
N ILE A 93 12.96 16.88 -23.76
CA ILE A 93 14.38 16.99 -23.39
C ILE A 93 15.23 16.02 -24.22
N ASN A 94 14.77 14.76 -24.32
CA ASN A 94 15.47 13.74 -25.09
C ASN A 94 15.50 14.08 -26.60
N GLU A 95 14.41 14.60 -27.15
CA GLU A 95 14.34 15.07 -28.53
C GLU A 95 15.29 16.26 -28.76
N ALA A 96 15.28 17.26 -27.90
CA ALA A 96 16.17 18.42 -27.98
C ALA A 96 17.66 18.02 -27.89
N ALA A 97 17.98 17.07 -27.01
CA ALA A 97 19.34 16.52 -26.88
C ALA A 97 19.78 15.77 -28.14
N ALA A 98 18.89 15.00 -28.76
CA ALA A 98 19.17 14.30 -30.01
C ALA A 98 19.41 15.27 -31.18
N GLU A 99 18.57 16.31 -31.30
CA GLU A 99 18.70 17.34 -32.35
C GLU A 99 19.98 18.18 -32.13
N LYS A 100 20.32 18.50 -30.88
CA LYS A 100 21.60 19.14 -30.53
C LYS A 100 22.80 18.33 -31.04
N LEU A 101 22.77 17.01 -30.82
CA LEU A 101 23.85 16.13 -31.26
C LEU A 101 23.95 16.09 -32.79
N ARG A 102 22.81 15.95 -33.48
CA ARG A 102 22.75 15.97 -34.95
C ARG A 102 23.26 17.29 -35.53
N ALA A 103 22.87 18.42 -34.95
CA ALA A 103 23.35 19.74 -35.37
C ALA A 103 24.87 19.90 -35.17
N ALA A 104 25.39 19.40 -34.07
CA ALA A 104 26.82 19.41 -33.78
C ALA A 104 27.63 18.53 -34.78
N GLN A 105 27.11 17.33 -35.11
CA GLN A 105 27.72 16.44 -36.11
C GLN A 105 27.73 17.07 -37.51
N ALA A 106 26.67 17.82 -37.85
CA ALA A 106 26.57 18.58 -39.08
C ALA A 106 27.36 19.90 -39.07
N GLN A 107 28.14 20.18 -38.04
CA GLN A 107 28.94 21.39 -37.82
C GLN A 107 28.08 22.70 -37.81
N ASN A 108 26.80 22.58 -37.57
CA ASN A 108 25.87 23.72 -37.44
C ASN A 108 25.80 24.18 -35.99
N PHE A 109 26.82 24.94 -35.56
CA PHE A 109 26.99 25.36 -34.18
C PHE A 109 25.91 26.32 -33.70
N GLU A 110 25.30 27.10 -34.59
CA GLU A 110 24.21 28.02 -34.24
C GLU A 110 22.95 27.24 -33.83
N LYS A 111 22.57 26.23 -34.61
CA LYS A 111 21.45 25.33 -34.26
C LYS A 111 21.77 24.49 -33.03
N ALA A 112 22.99 24.01 -32.90
CA ALA A 112 23.40 23.27 -31.70
C ALA A 112 23.29 24.13 -30.43
N ALA A 113 23.63 25.42 -30.50
CA ALA A 113 23.47 26.35 -29.40
C ALA A 113 21.98 26.60 -29.04
N SER A 114 21.12 26.80 -30.06
CA SER A 114 19.69 26.99 -29.82
C SER A 114 19.03 25.79 -29.17
N TYR A 115 19.38 24.53 -29.59
CA TYR A 115 18.89 23.32 -28.95
C TYR A 115 19.45 23.10 -27.55
N ARG A 116 20.66 23.53 -27.27
CA ARG A 116 21.22 23.53 -25.91
C ARG A 116 20.42 24.45 -24.99
N ASP A 117 20.12 25.65 -25.44
CA ASP A 117 19.38 26.62 -24.65
C ASP A 117 17.94 26.14 -24.41
N ARG A 118 17.31 25.49 -25.41
CA ARG A 118 16.01 24.84 -25.26
C ARG A 118 16.07 23.68 -24.26
N GLU A 119 17.08 22.82 -24.34
CA GLU A 119 17.29 21.72 -23.38
C GLU A 119 17.41 22.24 -21.94
N GLN A 120 18.16 23.34 -21.73
CA GLN A 120 18.28 23.96 -20.41
C GLN A 120 16.95 24.50 -19.89
N GLN A 121 16.16 25.15 -20.74
CA GLN A 121 14.83 25.65 -20.37
C GLN A 121 13.88 24.51 -20.00
N LEU A 122 13.85 23.44 -20.78
CA LEU A 122 13.03 22.26 -20.50
C LEU A 122 13.45 21.57 -19.21
N LYS A 123 14.76 21.48 -18.91
CA LYS A 123 15.26 20.94 -17.64
C LYS A 123 14.82 21.79 -16.44
N ALA A 124 14.88 23.10 -16.55
CA ALA A 124 14.40 23.98 -15.47
C ALA A 124 12.87 23.84 -15.25
N GLN A 125 12.09 23.64 -16.32
CA GLN A 125 10.65 23.35 -16.22
C GLN A 125 10.40 21.98 -15.58
N LEU A 126 11.19 20.97 -15.93
CA LEU A 126 11.11 19.63 -15.33
C LEU A 126 11.41 19.67 -13.83
N ASP A 127 12.45 20.40 -13.43
CA ASP A 127 12.81 20.54 -12.00
C ASP A 127 11.68 21.23 -11.22
N SER A 128 11.05 22.28 -11.80
CA SER A 128 9.90 22.96 -11.19
C SER A 128 8.68 22.04 -11.09
N ALA A 129 8.36 21.30 -12.16
CA ALA A 129 7.23 20.37 -12.20
C ALA A 129 7.43 19.22 -11.19
N ASN A 130 8.67 18.72 -11.06
CA ASN A 130 9.01 17.69 -10.07
C ASN A 130 8.87 18.21 -8.63
N ALA A 131 9.31 19.44 -8.35
CA ALA A 131 9.15 20.04 -7.03
C ALA A 131 7.67 20.22 -6.66
N GLU A 132 6.85 20.73 -7.58
CA GLU A 132 5.40 20.86 -7.38
C GLU A 132 4.72 19.50 -7.16
N TRP A 133 5.14 18.48 -7.92
CA TRP A 133 4.61 17.13 -7.78
C TRP A 133 4.98 16.52 -6.44
N GLN A 134 6.23 16.66 -5.99
CA GLN A 134 6.67 16.19 -4.67
C GLN A 134 5.92 16.89 -3.54
N GLU A 135 5.66 18.18 -3.63
CA GLU A 135 4.87 18.93 -2.65
C GLU A 135 3.42 18.43 -2.61
N LYS A 136 2.82 18.17 -3.77
CA LYS A 136 1.47 17.57 -3.85
C LYS A 136 1.44 16.18 -3.23
N LEU A 137 2.41 15.32 -3.55
CA LEU A 137 2.50 13.97 -2.96
C LEU A 137 2.64 14.01 -1.44
N ALA A 138 3.45 14.93 -0.91
CA ALA A 138 3.62 15.10 0.53
C ALA A 138 2.34 15.58 1.24
N SER A 139 1.49 16.35 0.54
CA SER A 139 0.24 16.87 1.08
C SER A 139 -0.96 15.92 0.93
N MET A 140 -0.93 15.01 -0.04
CA MET A 140 -1.98 14.04 -0.29
C MET A 140 -1.72 12.75 0.47
N ARG A 141 -2.50 12.52 1.56
CA ARG A 141 -2.51 11.25 2.28
C ARG A 141 -3.64 10.38 1.76
N GLU A 142 -3.31 9.23 1.27
CA GLU A 142 -4.28 8.22 0.84
C GLU A 142 -4.84 7.43 2.03
N THR A 143 -6.08 6.99 1.89
CA THR A 143 -6.75 6.22 2.93
C THR A 143 -6.61 4.73 2.67
N VAL A 144 -6.14 4.01 3.70
CA VAL A 144 -6.15 2.55 3.75
C VAL A 144 -7.44 2.10 4.40
N ASP A 145 -8.29 1.43 3.65
CA ASP A 145 -9.56 0.86 4.07
C ASP A 145 -9.48 -0.67 4.25
N GLU A 146 -10.56 -1.27 4.73
CA GLU A 146 -10.71 -2.72 4.91
C GLU A 146 -10.43 -3.49 3.60
N GLU A 147 -10.84 -2.95 2.47
CA GLU A 147 -10.74 -3.61 1.17
C GLU A 147 -9.27 -3.75 0.73
N LYS A 148 -8.48 -2.71 0.94
CA LYS A 148 -7.03 -2.72 0.67
C LYS A 148 -6.27 -3.68 1.58
N VAL A 149 -6.65 -3.75 2.86
CA VAL A 149 -6.11 -4.75 3.78
C VAL A 149 -6.46 -6.18 3.34
N ALA A 150 -7.70 -6.41 2.92
CA ALA A 150 -8.12 -7.72 2.41
C ALA A 150 -7.36 -8.14 1.15
N GLU A 151 -7.03 -7.20 0.25
CA GLU A 151 -6.17 -7.46 -0.91
C GLU A 151 -4.77 -7.90 -0.49
N VAL A 152 -4.19 -7.22 0.49
CA VAL A 152 -2.86 -7.55 1.01
C VAL A 152 -2.85 -8.92 1.65
N VAL A 153 -3.80 -9.21 2.55
CA VAL A 153 -3.90 -10.54 3.18
C VAL A 153 -4.13 -11.64 2.14
N ALA A 154 -4.92 -11.36 1.08
CA ALA A 154 -5.10 -12.29 -0.02
C ALA A 154 -3.79 -12.57 -0.76
N MET A 155 -2.93 -11.59 -0.95
CA MET A 155 -1.61 -11.80 -1.56
C MET A 155 -0.65 -12.55 -0.64
N MET A 156 -0.61 -12.21 0.65
CA MET A 156 0.25 -12.86 1.62
C MET A 156 -0.07 -14.35 1.78
N THR A 157 -1.36 -14.70 1.67
CA THR A 157 -1.85 -16.08 1.90
C THR A 157 -2.13 -16.86 0.62
N GLY A 158 -2.26 -16.19 -0.53
CA GLY A 158 -2.73 -16.79 -1.78
C GLY A 158 -4.23 -17.11 -1.81
N VAL A 159 -4.99 -16.73 -0.76
CA VAL A 159 -6.42 -16.98 -0.64
C VAL A 159 -7.21 -15.73 -1.07
N PRO A 160 -8.18 -15.81 -1.99
CA PRO A 160 -8.96 -14.64 -2.44
C PRO A 160 -9.98 -14.19 -1.37
N VAL A 161 -9.49 -13.56 -0.30
CA VAL A 161 -10.23 -13.19 0.91
C VAL A 161 -11.50 -12.38 0.62
N GLN A 162 -11.43 -11.42 -0.31
CA GLN A 162 -12.56 -10.57 -0.71
C GLN A 162 -13.75 -11.37 -1.27
N ARG A 163 -13.48 -12.38 -2.11
CA ARG A 163 -14.52 -13.23 -2.70
C ARG A 163 -15.17 -14.13 -1.67
N ILE A 164 -14.40 -14.59 -0.69
CA ILE A 164 -14.89 -15.48 0.37
C ILE A 164 -15.77 -14.71 1.34
N ALA A 165 -15.35 -13.53 1.80
CA ALA A 165 -16.15 -12.71 2.71
C ALA A 165 -17.50 -12.29 2.13
N GLN A 166 -17.54 -11.86 0.86
CA GLN A 166 -18.78 -11.52 0.16
C GLN A 166 -19.68 -12.74 -0.10
N ALA A 167 -19.09 -13.87 -0.49
CA ALA A 167 -19.83 -15.10 -0.77
C ALA A 167 -20.41 -15.72 0.52
N GLU A 168 -19.65 -15.72 1.60
CA GLU A 168 -20.12 -16.22 2.91
C GLU A 168 -21.20 -15.33 3.50
N GLY A 169 -21.06 -14.00 3.47
CA GLY A 169 -22.10 -13.09 3.94
C GLY A 169 -23.44 -13.24 3.21
N LYS A 170 -23.41 -13.47 1.90
CA LYS A 170 -24.62 -13.78 1.11
C LYS A 170 -25.18 -15.16 1.44
N ARG A 171 -24.33 -16.18 1.58
CA ARG A 171 -24.75 -17.55 1.93
C ARG A 171 -25.35 -17.62 3.32
N LEU A 172 -24.75 -16.96 4.31
CA LEU A 172 -25.28 -16.92 5.68
C LEU A 172 -26.63 -16.22 5.76
N LYS A 173 -26.84 -15.11 5.03
CA LYS A 173 -28.12 -14.41 4.98
C LYS A 173 -29.25 -15.26 4.39
N VAL A 174 -28.94 -16.16 3.47
CA VAL A 174 -29.92 -17.03 2.79
C VAL A 174 -30.05 -18.39 3.48
N MET A 175 -29.11 -18.78 4.33
CA MET A 175 -29.06 -20.10 4.97
C MET A 175 -30.29 -20.37 5.84
N ALA A 176 -30.63 -19.46 6.75
CA ALA A 176 -31.78 -19.64 7.63
C ALA A 176 -33.14 -19.80 6.87
N PRO A 177 -33.48 -18.95 5.89
CA PRO A 177 -34.69 -19.15 5.11
C PRO A 177 -34.67 -20.42 4.24
N THR A 178 -33.48 -20.82 3.74
CA THR A 178 -33.32 -22.06 2.95
C THR A 178 -33.54 -23.29 3.82
N LEU A 179 -32.95 -23.33 5.03
CA LEU A 179 -33.16 -24.42 5.99
C LEU A 179 -34.62 -24.51 6.44
N LYS A 180 -35.27 -23.38 6.76
CA LYS A 180 -36.70 -23.34 7.10
C LYS A 180 -37.63 -23.84 5.96
N GLY A 181 -37.21 -23.67 4.70
CA GLY A 181 -37.95 -24.20 3.55
C GLY A 181 -37.78 -25.71 3.35
N GLN A 182 -36.71 -26.31 3.88
CA GLN A 182 -36.45 -27.76 3.76
C GLN A 182 -36.88 -28.58 4.99
N ILE A 183 -36.89 -27.94 6.16
CA ILE A 183 -37.24 -28.61 7.42
C ILE A 183 -38.57 -28.06 7.91
N ILE A 184 -39.62 -28.88 7.79
CA ILE A 184 -40.97 -28.53 8.19
C ILE A 184 -41.21 -28.94 9.65
N GLY A 185 -41.66 -28.01 10.51
CA GLY A 185 -42.12 -28.32 11.86
C GLY A 185 -41.08 -28.16 13.00
N GLN A 186 -39.94 -27.53 12.75
CA GLN A 186 -38.91 -27.22 13.79
C GLN A 186 -38.63 -25.71 13.88
N ASP A 187 -39.66 -24.89 13.99
CA ASP A 187 -39.52 -23.43 14.03
C ASP A 187 -38.84 -22.87 15.27
N ASN A 188 -38.60 -23.69 16.31
CA ASN A 188 -38.01 -23.34 17.58
C ASN A 188 -36.52 -23.86 17.74
N ALA A 189 -35.93 -24.42 16.69
CA ALA A 189 -34.58 -24.95 16.73
C ALA A 189 -33.52 -24.03 16.06
#